data_8c2ea14da13b84a6cc30898e5d9fb005
#
_entry.id   8c2ea14da13b84a6cc30898e5d9fb005
#
_cell.length_a   1.000
_cell.length_b   1.000
_cell.length_c   1.000
_cell.angle_alpha   90.00
_cell.angle_beta   90.00
_cell.angle_gamma   90.00
#
_symmetry.space_group_name_H-M   'P 1'
#
loop_
_entity.id
_entity.type
_entity.pdbx_description
1 polymer ?
#
loop_
_entity_poly.entity_id
_entity_poly.type
_entity_poly.pdbx_seq_one_letter_code
_entity_poly.pdbx_strand_id
1 'polypeptide(L)'
;MAVIKKFRIKSFKKQKPIVSLKKISLSFGSRQILDNINFDVNQGQILGLLGPNGVGKSTIFNLITGLIKPAYGSILFNGIDATNYPIYERTRKFNIGFCPQYGGFFADLTLYENLKCIGEVLVKDDRNRNEKINKLISKFELDSVRDVKAKLLSGGQRKKCVIALALLGDPQILLLDEPYSALDLLTIKMLQEIIVNLQTENPKISIIICDHPARDI
;
A
#
# COMPACT_ATOMS: atom_id res chain seq x y z
N MET A 1 -20.69 4.03 7.81
CA MET A 1 -19.98 5.19 7.22
C MET A 1 -18.50 5.06 7.55
N ALA A 2 -17.61 5.02 6.58
CA ALA A 2 -16.17 4.95 6.85
C ALA A 2 -15.70 6.30 7.43
N VAL A 3 -15.02 6.25 8.57
CA VAL A 3 -14.44 7.47 9.18
C VAL A 3 -13.04 7.68 8.60
N ILE A 4 -12.86 8.73 7.82
CA ILE A 4 -11.56 9.11 7.28
C ILE A 4 -10.84 9.95 8.33
N LYS A 5 -9.84 9.38 9.01
CA LYS A 5 -8.94 10.14 9.89
C LYS A 5 -7.68 10.53 9.13
N LYS A 6 -7.43 11.83 9.02
CA LYS A 6 -6.20 12.38 8.44
C LYS A 6 -5.16 12.58 9.55
N PHE A 7 -4.09 11.79 9.54
CA PHE A 7 -2.93 12.07 10.39
C PHE A 7 -2.03 13.10 9.69
N ARG A 8 -1.93 14.30 10.25
CA ARG A 8 -1.11 15.39 9.71
C ARG A 8 0.18 15.49 10.50
N ILE A 9 1.28 14.98 9.93
CA ILE A 9 2.64 15.15 10.49
C ILE A 9 3.29 16.40 9.88
N LYS A 10 2.84 17.58 10.12
CA LYS A 10 3.27 18.95 9.74
C LYS A 10 2.38 19.62 8.70
N SER A 11 2.26 20.94 8.85
CA SER A 11 1.52 21.82 7.95
C SER A 11 2.28 21.99 6.62
N PHE A 12 1.75 21.42 5.54
CA PHE A 12 2.25 21.66 4.19
C PHE A 12 1.49 22.81 3.52
N LYS A 13 2.22 23.67 2.79
CA LYS A 13 1.64 24.60 1.80
C LYS A 13 0.68 23.81 0.89
N LYS A 14 -0.36 24.44 0.37
CA LYS A 14 -1.33 23.87 -0.60
C LYS A 14 -0.59 23.19 -1.76
N GLN A 15 -0.30 21.90 -1.62
CA GLN A 15 0.29 21.09 -2.69
C GLN A 15 -0.85 20.45 -3.48
N LYS A 16 -0.62 20.24 -4.78
CA LYS A 16 -1.56 19.46 -5.61
C LYS A 16 -1.63 18.04 -5.05
N PRO A 17 -2.84 17.48 -4.89
CA PRO A 17 -2.99 16.12 -4.39
C PRO A 17 -2.36 15.12 -5.37
N ILE A 18 -1.64 14.12 -4.81
CA ILE A 18 -1.06 13.03 -5.60
C ILE A 18 -2.14 12.02 -6.02
N VAL A 19 -3.15 11.80 -5.16
CA VAL A 19 -4.34 10.99 -5.43
C VAL A 19 -5.58 11.79 -5.08
N SER A 20 -6.57 11.82 -5.97
CA SER A 20 -7.89 12.39 -5.72
C SER A 20 -8.97 11.41 -6.14
N LEU A 21 -9.90 11.12 -5.24
CA LEU A 21 -11.16 10.47 -5.55
C LEU A 21 -12.26 11.51 -5.54
N LYS A 22 -13.01 11.62 -6.64
CA LYS A 22 -14.06 12.63 -6.83
C LYS A 22 -15.38 11.96 -7.13
N LYS A 23 -16.36 12.14 -6.25
CA LYS A 23 -17.75 11.67 -6.39
C LYS A 23 -17.83 10.17 -6.71
N ILE A 24 -16.96 9.36 -6.11
CA ILE A 24 -16.88 7.93 -6.37
C ILE A 24 -18.11 7.23 -5.79
N SER A 25 -18.86 6.58 -6.66
CA SER A 25 -19.96 5.69 -6.28
C SER A 25 -19.79 4.33 -6.95
N LEU A 26 -20.12 3.27 -6.22
CA LEU A 26 -20.03 1.89 -6.69
C LEU A 26 -21.06 1.01 -6.00
N SER A 27 -21.72 0.16 -6.80
CA SER A 27 -22.63 -0.87 -6.32
C SER A 27 -22.28 -2.23 -6.90
N PHE A 28 -22.49 -3.30 -6.15
CA PHE A 28 -22.47 -4.67 -6.65
C PHE A 28 -23.90 -5.23 -6.61
N GLY A 29 -24.48 -5.43 -7.78
CA GLY A 29 -25.91 -5.71 -7.92
C GLY A 29 -26.75 -4.59 -7.28
N SER A 30 -27.65 -4.92 -6.39
CA SER A 30 -28.50 -3.96 -5.66
C SER A 30 -27.80 -3.34 -4.43
N ARG A 31 -26.62 -3.85 -4.02
CA ARG A 31 -25.93 -3.37 -2.82
C ARG A 31 -25.00 -2.22 -3.16
N GLN A 32 -25.30 -1.04 -2.65
CA GLN A 32 -24.41 0.12 -2.72
C GLN A 32 -23.26 -0.06 -1.69
N ILE A 33 -22.03 0.02 -2.18
CA ILE A 33 -20.80 -0.12 -1.36
C ILE A 33 -20.19 1.25 -1.08
N LEU A 34 -20.10 2.10 -2.09
CA LEU A 34 -19.58 3.45 -1.99
C LEU A 34 -20.60 4.43 -2.52
N ASP A 35 -20.80 5.52 -1.80
CA ASP A 35 -21.71 6.59 -2.17
C ASP A 35 -21.03 7.95 -2.08
N ASN A 36 -20.87 8.60 -3.23
CA ASN A 36 -20.32 9.95 -3.37
C ASN A 36 -19.04 10.21 -2.55
N ILE A 37 -18.10 9.26 -2.55
CA ILE A 37 -16.86 9.34 -1.79
C ILE A 37 -15.94 10.38 -2.41
N ASN A 38 -15.45 11.29 -1.57
CA ASN A 38 -14.55 12.36 -1.97
C ASN A 38 -13.41 12.47 -0.97
N PHE A 39 -12.16 12.33 -1.41
CA PHE A 39 -10.99 12.70 -0.62
C PHE A 39 -9.75 12.92 -1.50
N ASP A 40 -8.81 13.66 -0.95
CA ASP A 40 -7.51 13.93 -1.54
C ASP A 40 -6.39 13.41 -0.63
N VAL A 41 -5.34 12.90 -1.25
CA VAL A 41 -4.07 12.55 -0.60
C VAL A 41 -2.99 13.47 -1.17
N ASN A 42 -2.33 14.23 -0.31
CA ASN A 42 -1.23 15.09 -0.74
C ASN A 42 0.07 14.29 -0.78
N GLN A 43 1.03 14.78 -1.57
CA GLN A 43 2.37 14.18 -1.60
C GLN A 43 2.98 14.19 -0.19
N GLY A 44 3.60 13.09 0.21
CA GLY A 44 4.21 12.93 1.52
C GLY A 44 3.22 12.77 2.69
N GLN A 45 1.94 12.56 2.42
CA GLN A 45 0.91 12.37 3.44
C GLN A 45 0.74 10.89 3.78
N ILE A 46 0.58 10.57 5.07
CA ILE A 46 0.03 9.29 5.52
C ILE A 46 -1.47 9.49 5.76
N LEU A 47 -2.30 8.70 5.08
CA LEU A 47 -3.76 8.72 5.21
C LEU A 47 -4.26 7.37 5.73
N GLY A 48 -4.97 7.37 6.86
CA GLY A 48 -5.67 6.20 7.39
C GLY A 48 -7.14 6.15 6.91
N LEU A 49 -7.54 5.05 6.31
CA LEU A 49 -8.93 4.70 6.02
C LEU A 49 -9.41 3.70 7.08
N LEU A 50 -10.14 4.18 8.08
CA LEU A 50 -10.57 3.37 9.21
C LEU A 50 -12.07 3.09 9.15
N GLY A 51 -12.45 1.87 9.50
CA GLY A 51 -13.85 1.47 9.54
C GLY A 51 -14.02 -0.04 9.74
N PRO A 52 -15.23 -0.52 10.10
CA PRO A 52 -15.50 -1.94 10.25
C PRO A 52 -15.34 -2.71 8.93
N ASN A 53 -15.37 -4.06 9.01
CA ASN A 53 -15.34 -4.91 7.84
C ASN A 53 -16.55 -4.66 6.93
N GLY A 54 -16.34 -4.76 5.62
CA GLY A 54 -17.38 -4.65 4.62
C GLY A 54 -17.86 -3.24 4.30
N VAL A 55 -17.24 -2.16 4.85
CA VAL A 55 -17.62 -0.76 4.55
C VAL A 55 -17.00 -0.21 3.26
N GLY A 56 -16.23 -1.02 2.52
CA GLY A 56 -15.67 -0.62 1.23
C GLY A 56 -14.21 -0.14 1.27
N LYS A 57 -13.44 -0.35 2.35
CA LYS A 57 -12.03 0.05 2.43
C LYS A 57 -11.18 -0.58 1.32
N SER A 58 -11.15 -1.92 1.24
CA SER A 58 -10.41 -2.64 0.18
C SER A 58 -10.99 -2.36 -1.22
N THR A 59 -12.30 -2.04 -1.31
CA THR A 59 -12.93 -1.57 -2.55
C THR A 59 -12.31 -0.25 -3.02
N ILE A 60 -12.04 0.69 -2.11
CA ILE A 60 -11.33 1.94 -2.44
C ILE A 60 -9.92 1.64 -2.96
N PHE A 61 -9.19 0.69 -2.38
CA PHE A 61 -7.87 0.28 -2.88
C PHE A 61 -7.95 -0.35 -4.26
N ASN A 62 -8.93 -1.22 -4.49
CA ASN A 62 -9.17 -1.82 -5.80
C ASN A 62 -9.53 -0.78 -6.87
N LEU A 63 -10.22 0.29 -6.47
CA LEU A 63 -10.49 1.44 -7.33
C LEU A 63 -9.23 2.26 -7.63
N ILE A 64 -8.39 2.54 -6.61
CA ILE A 64 -7.13 3.28 -6.77
C ILE A 64 -6.15 2.49 -7.65
N THR A 65 -6.01 1.19 -7.43
CA THR A 65 -5.13 0.33 -8.25
C THR A 65 -5.65 0.13 -9.67
N GLY A 66 -6.96 0.30 -9.92
CA GLY A 66 -7.60 0.04 -11.21
C GLY A 66 -7.99 -1.41 -11.43
N LEU A 67 -8.02 -2.21 -10.36
CA LEU A 67 -8.53 -3.59 -10.39
C LEU A 67 -10.04 -3.60 -10.68
N ILE A 68 -10.77 -2.60 -10.18
CA ILE A 68 -12.17 -2.35 -10.50
C ILE A 68 -12.37 -0.90 -10.94
N LYS A 69 -13.45 -0.62 -11.65
CA LYS A 69 -13.84 0.72 -12.08
C LYS A 69 -15.01 1.23 -11.24
N PRO A 70 -15.08 2.54 -10.94
CA PRO A 70 -16.25 3.11 -10.28
C PRO A 70 -17.44 3.14 -11.25
N ALA A 71 -18.66 3.08 -10.72
CA ALA A 71 -19.87 3.31 -11.52
C ALA A 71 -20.01 4.80 -11.87
N TYR A 72 -19.64 5.68 -10.93
CA TYR A 72 -19.63 7.12 -11.12
C TYR A 72 -18.41 7.73 -10.44
N GLY A 73 -18.03 8.92 -10.94
CA GLY A 73 -16.92 9.69 -10.38
C GLY A 73 -15.60 9.45 -11.12
N SER A 74 -14.54 10.06 -10.61
CA SER A 74 -13.23 10.00 -11.24
C SER A 74 -12.10 9.82 -10.23
N ILE A 75 -11.02 9.16 -10.68
CA ILE A 75 -9.81 8.90 -9.90
C ILE A 75 -8.67 9.59 -10.63
N LEU A 76 -8.06 10.56 -9.95
CA LEU A 76 -6.96 11.34 -10.52
C LEU A 76 -5.66 11.09 -9.79
N PHE A 77 -4.57 11.01 -10.54
CA PHE A 77 -3.19 10.99 -10.01
C PHE A 77 -2.45 12.23 -10.54
N ASN A 78 -1.94 13.06 -9.66
CA ASN A 78 -1.28 14.32 -10.01
C ASN A 78 -2.15 15.21 -10.93
N GLY A 79 -3.49 15.13 -10.80
CA GLY A 79 -4.45 15.84 -11.62
C GLY A 79 -4.78 15.18 -12.97
N ILE A 80 -4.13 14.04 -13.30
CA ILE A 80 -4.42 13.26 -14.52
C ILE A 80 -5.55 12.28 -14.21
N ASP A 81 -6.63 12.31 -14.99
CA ASP A 81 -7.71 11.34 -14.87
C ASP A 81 -7.24 9.96 -15.35
N ALA A 82 -7.20 9.02 -14.41
CA ALA A 82 -6.81 7.64 -14.65
C ALA A 82 -7.97 6.64 -14.44
N THR A 83 -9.22 7.12 -14.39
CA THR A 83 -10.40 6.30 -14.09
C THR A 83 -10.49 5.07 -14.99
N ASN A 84 -10.11 5.20 -16.25
CA ASN A 84 -10.16 4.11 -17.22
C ASN A 84 -8.83 3.39 -17.46
N TYR A 85 -7.73 3.80 -16.80
CA TYR A 85 -6.45 3.13 -16.96
C TYR A 85 -6.48 1.76 -16.28
N PRO A 86 -6.01 0.70 -16.93
CA PRO A 86 -5.88 -0.62 -16.33
C PRO A 86 -4.78 -0.65 -15.25
N ILE A 87 -4.82 -1.66 -14.39
CA ILE A 87 -3.92 -1.78 -13.23
C ILE A 87 -2.44 -1.65 -13.60
N TYR A 88 -1.99 -2.34 -14.67
CA TYR A 88 -0.58 -2.33 -15.07
C TYR A 88 -0.11 -0.94 -15.53
N GLU A 89 -0.98 -0.18 -16.16
CA GLU A 89 -0.67 1.17 -16.61
C GLU A 89 -0.63 2.16 -15.44
N ARG A 90 -1.58 2.04 -14.49
CA ARG A 90 -1.59 2.88 -13.29
C ARG A 90 -0.37 2.63 -12.42
N THR A 91 -0.07 1.37 -12.10
CA THR A 91 1.08 1.02 -11.25
C THR A 91 2.39 1.50 -11.86
N ARG A 92 2.56 1.34 -13.18
CA ARG A 92 3.77 1.77 -13.89
C ARG A 92 3.87 3.30 -14.01
N LYS A 93 2.79 3.98 -14.41
CA LYS A 93 2.78 5.43 -14.69
C LYS A 93 2.84 6.28 -13.43
N PHE A 94 2.17 5.85 -12.37
CA PHE A 94 2.08 6.61 -11.12
C PHE A 94 2.90 6.00 -9.98
N ASN A 95 3.68 4.98 -10.30
CA ASN A 95 4.59 4.30 -9.38
C ASN A 95 3.91 3.93 -8.06
N ILE A 96 2.92 3.02 -8.16
CA ILE A 96 2.10 2.55 -7.04
C ILE A 96 2.66 1.23 -6.53
N GLY A 97 3.07 1.17 -5.25
CA GLY A 97 3.32 -0.06 -4.51
C GLY A 97 2.06 -0.49 -3.77
N PHE A 98 1.74 -1.78 -3.79
CA PHE A 98 0.55 -2.31 -3.14
C PHE A 98 0.87 -3.54 -2.30
N CYS A 99 0.54 -3.48 -1.02
CA CYS A 99 0.55 -4.61 -0.09
C CYS A 99 -0.90 -5.04 0.16
N PRO A 100 -1.37 -6.14 -0.44
CA PRO A 100 -2.73 -6.64 -0.23
C PRO A 100 -2.90 -7.25 1.16
N GLN A 101 -4.15 -7.42 1.58
CA GLN A 101 -4.52 -8.07 2.83
C GLN A 101 -4.00 -9.51 2.88
N TYR A 102 -4.18 -10.25 1.78
CA TYR A 102 -3.75 -11.65 1.62
C TYR A 102 -2.89 -11.83 0.37
N GLY A 103 -1.95 -12.78 0.44
CA GLY A 103 -1.08 -13.11 -0.69
C GLY A 103 0.00 -12.05 -0.93
N GLY A 104 0.23 -11.71 -2.20
CA GLY A 104 1.26 -10.73 -2.60
C GLY A 104 2.67 -11.31 -2.66
N PHE A 105 2.83 -12.65 -2.60
CA PHE A 105 4.09 -13.37 -2.70
C PHE A 105 3.90 -14.76 -3.31
N PHE A 106 4.99 -15.33 -3.83
CA PHE A 106 5.04 -16.70 -4.33
C PHE A 106 5.38 -17.65 -3.17
N ALA A 107 4.42 -18.49 -2.79
CA ALA A 107 4.47 -19.29 -1.57
C ALA A 107 5.64 -20.30 -1.52
N ASP A 108 6.01 -20.88 -2.68
CA ASP A 108 7.04 -21.91 -2.80
C ASP A 108 8.44 -21.35 -3.07
N LEU A 109 8.57 -20.06 -3.37
CA LEU A 109 9.84 -19.36 -3.44
C LEU A 109 10.30 -18.92 -2.04
N THR A 110 11.61 -18.83 -1.85
CA THR A 110 12.18 -18.23 -0.64
C THR A 110 11.86 -16.73 -0.58
N LEU A 111 12.05 -16.11 0.58
CA LEU A 111 11.92 -14.67 0.74
C LEU A 111 12.81 -13.92 -0.26
N TYR A 112 14.07 -14.32 -0.37
CA TYR A 112 15.01 -13.70 -1.31
C TYR A 112 14.58 -13.88 -2.77
N GLU A 113 14.16 -15.07 -3.16
CA GLU A 113 13.68 -15.35 -4.52
C GLU A 113 12.43 -14.55 -4.87
N ASN A 114 11.52 -14.33 -3.92
CA ASN A 114 10.37 -13.44 -4.08
C ASN A 114 10.82 -12.01 -4.41
N LEU A 115 11.74 -11.45 -3.61
CA LEU A 115 12.27 -10.11 -3.84
C LEU A 115 13.03 -10.02 -5.17
N LYS A 116 13.81 -11.05 -5.50
CA LYS A 116 14.57 -11.12 -6.75
C LYS A 116 13.63 -11.15 -7.97
N CYS A 117 12.61 -12.01 -7.96
CA CYS A 117 11.66 -12.16 -9.06
C CYS A 117 10.94 -10.83 -9.36
N ILE A 118 10.42 -10.15 -8.34
CA ILE A 118 9.78 -8.85 -8.52
C ILE A 118 10.81 -7.76 -8.87
N GLY A 119 11.99 -7.83 -8.27
CA GLY A 119 13.09 -6.92 -8.55
C GLY A 119 13.55 -6.95 -10.00
N GLU A 120 13.59 -8.11 -10.66
CA GLU A 120 13.93 -8.27 -12.08
C GLU A 120 12.97 -7.51 -13.01
N VAL A 121 11.69 -7.42 -12.60
CA VAL A 121 10.67 -6.67 -13.36
C VAL A 121 10.80 -5.16 -13.15
N LEU A 122 11.13 -4.73 -11.91
CA LEU A 122 11.07 -3.32 -11.51
C LEU A 122 12.42 -2.58 -11.64
N VAL A 123 13.55 -3.29 -11.46
CA VAL A 123 14.90 -2.70 -11.40
C VAL A 123 15.80 -3.39 -12.42
N LYS A 124 16.09 -2.70 -13.51
CA LYS A 124 16.82 -3.28 -14.65
C LYS A 124 18.30 -3.57 -14.34
N ASP A 125 18.94 -2.71 -13.57
CA ASP A 125 20.35 -2.86 -13.20
C ASP A 125 20.51 -3.87 -12.07
N ASP A 126 21.30 -4.94 -12.33
CA ASP A 126 21.48 -6.07 -11.42
C ASP A 126 22.15 -5.69 -10.11
N ARG A 127 23.13 -4.79 -10.16
CA ARG A 127 23.86 -4.36 -8.96
C ARG A 127 22.94 -3.54 -8.05
N ASN A 128 22.25 -2.57 -8.61
CA ASN A 128 21.29 -1.73 -7.89
C ASN A 128 20.14 -2.59 -7.32
N ARG A 129 19.66 -3.57 -8.09
CA ARG A 129 18.62 -4.53 -7.64
C ARG A 129 19.07 -5.31 -6.41
N ASN A 130 20.27 -5.89 -6.44
CA ASN A 130 20.81 -6.67 -5.32
C ASN A 130 21.05 -5.79 -4.07
N GLU A 131 21.57 -4.59 -4.24
CA GLU A 131 21.75 -3.62 -3.15
C GLU A 131 20.40 -3.25 -2.51
N LYS A 132 19.35 -2.98 -3.30
CA LYS A 132 18.00 -2.71 -2.81
C LYS A 132 17.39 -3.89 -2.06
N ILE A 133 17.50 -5.08 -2.61
CA ILE A 133 16.98 -6.30 -1.97
C ILE A 133 17.64 -6.49 -0.60
N ASN A 134 18.96 -6.42 -0.53
CA ASN A 134 19.69 -6.58 0.72
C ASN A 134 19.31 -5.50 1.73
N LYS A 135 19.22 -4.23 1.29
CA LYS A 135 18.77 -3.12 2.13
C LYS A 135 17.36 -3.34 2.69
N LEU A 136 16.43 -3.84 1.89
CA LEU A 136 15.06 -4.12 2.35
C LEU A 136 15.03 -5.30 3.31
N ILE A 137 15.75 -6.39 3.03
CA ILE A 137 15.83 -7.54 3.93
C ILE A 137 16.33 -7.09 5.31
N SER A 138 17.43 -6.33 5.36
CA SER A 138 17.99 -5.82 6.62
C SER A 138 17.07 -4.82 7.31
N LYS A 139 16.47 -3.86 6.56
CA LYS A 139 15.53 -2.87 7.09
C LYS A 139 14.32 -3.50 7.78
N PHE A 140 13.82 -4.62 7.25
CA PHE A 140 12.67 -5.34 7.80
C PHE A 140 13.09 -6.47 8.77
N GLU A 141 14.40 -6.59 9.12
CA GLU A 141 14.92 -7.64 10.01
C GLU A 141 14.53 -9.05 9.55
N LEU A 142 14.75 -9.31 8.26
CA LEU A 142 14.40 -10.58 7.60
C LEU A 142 15.62 -11.42 7.24
N ASP A 143 16.83 -11.01 7.68
CA ASP A 143 18.10 -11.67 7.32
C ASP A 143 18.09 -13.15 7.72
N SER A 144 17.60 -13.48 8.92
CA SER A 144 17.56 -14.86 9.44
C SER A 144 16.60 -15.79 8.67
N VAL A 145 15.69 -15.25 7.89
CA VAL A 145 14.69 -16.01 7.11
C VAL A 145 14.82 -15.81 5.61
N ARG A 146 15.95 -15.25 5.17
CA ARG A 146 16.23 -14.92 3.76
C ARG A 146 15.97 -16.09 2.82
N ASP A 147 16.44 -17.29 3.20
CA ASP A 147 16.39 -18.50 2.38
C ASP A 147 15.23 -19.45 2.79
N VAL A 148 14.32 -18.97 3.64
CA VAL A 148 13.12 -19.69 4.05
C VAL A 148 12.02 -19.48 3.02
N LYS A 149 11.32 -20.56 2.62
CA LYS A 149 10.15 -20.47 1.72
C LYS A 149 9.06 -19.60 2.34
N ALA A 150 8.46 -18.73 1.52
CA ALA A 150 7.50 -17.73 2.00
C ALA A 150 6.28 -18.34 2.70
N LYS A 151 5.85 -19.56 2.32
CA LYS A 151 4.77 -20.30 3.02
C LYS A 151 5.12 -20.69 4.46
N LEU A 152 6.41 -20.80 4.80
CA LEU A 152 6.89 -21.19 6.14
C LEU A 152 7.17 -20.00 7.05
N LEU A 153 7.11 -18.78 6.53
CA LEU A 153 7.28 -17.56 7.31
C LEU A 153 6.14 -17.38 8.33
N SER A 154 6.43 -16.79 9.48
CA SER A 154 5.40 -16.35 10.42
C SER A 154 4.49 -15.27 9.81
N GLY A 155 3.33 -14.99 10.42
CA GLY A 155 2.43 -13.93 9.95
C GLY A 155 3.12 -12.57 9.83
N GLY A 156 3.89 -12.18 10.85
CA GLY A 156 4.66 -10.93 10.86
C GLY A 156 5.75 -10.91 9.80
N GLN A 157 6.52 -11.98 9.65
CA GLN A 157 7.56 -12.09 8.63
C GLN A 157 6.97 -12.02 7.21
N ARG A 158 5.84 -12.70 6.97
CA ARG A 158 5.12 -12.60 5.68
C ARG A 158 4.67 -11.17 5.40
N LYS A 159 4.08 -10.48 6.37
CA LYS A 159 3.64 -9.09 6.19
C LYS A 159 4.81 -8.16 5.89
N LYS A 160 5.93 -8.29 6.64
CA LYS A 160 7.18 -7.57 6.36
C LYS A 160 7.68 -7.85 4.93
N CYS A 161 7.68 -9.10 4.50
CA CYS A 161 8.09 -9.50 3.15
C CYS A 161 7.22 -8.81 2.07
N VAL A 162 5.89 -8.82 2.22
CA VAL A 162 4.98 -8.21 1.24
C VAL A 162 5.15 -6.69 1.18
N ILE A 163 5.37 -6.03 2.32
CA ILE A 163 5.67 -4.59 2.34
C ILE A 163 7.02 -4.31 1.66
N ALA A 164 8.04 -5.13 1.92
CA ALA A 164 9.34 -5.01 1.24
C ALA A 164 9.21 -5.17 -0.28
N LEU A 165 8.40 -6.13 -0.75
CA LEU A 165 8.08 -6.31 -2.18
C LEU A 165 7.42 -5.07 -2.78
N ALA A 166 6.45 -4.46 -2.07
CA ALA A 166 5.77 -3.25 -2.52
C ALA A 166 6.70 -2.02 -2.61
N LEU A 167 7.82 -2.03 -1.87
CA LEU A 167 8.81 -0.95 -1.83
C LEU A 167 9.93 -1.07 -2.87
N LEU A 168 10.11 -2.24 -3.50
CA LEU A 168 11.22 -2.50 -4.45
C LEU A 168 11.29 -1.49 -5.60
N GLY A 169 10.15 -1.00 -6.08
CA GLY A 169 10.06 -0.03 -7.17
C GLY A 169 10.20 1.44 -6.74
N ASP A 170 10.60 1.74 -5.51
CA ASP A 170 10.62 3.09 -4.91
C ASP A 170 9.30 3.84 -5.14
N PRO A 171 8.16 3.31 -4.67
CA PRO A 171 6.86 3.85 -5.01
C PRO A 171 6.67 5.29 -4.51
N GLN A 172 5.95 6.11 -5.30
CA GLN A 172 5.47 7.42 -4.86
C GLN A 172 4.20 7.32 -4.02
N ILE A 173 3.43 6.25 -4.25
CA ILE A 173 2.20 5.94 -3.54
C ILE A 173 2.30 4.52 -3.04
N LEU A 174 2.21 4.33 -1.72
CA LEU A 174 2.21 3.02 -1.08
C LEU A 174 0.82 2.76 -0.48
N LEU A 175 0.20 1.67 -0.92
CA LEU A 175 -1.10 1.21 -0.42
C LEU A 175 -0.90 0.00 0.47
N LEU A 176 -1.38 0.06 1.72
CA LEU A 176 -1.28 -1.01 2.71
C LEU A 176 -2.67 -1.43 3.16
N ASP A 177 -3.12 -2.62 2.73
CA ASP A 177 -4.43 -3.15 3.07
C ASP A 177 -4.32 -4.07 4.28
N GLU A 178 -4.87 -3.63 5.40
CA GLU A 178 -4.85 -4.27 6.72
C GLU A 178 -3.44 -4.77 7.11
N PRO A 179 -2.43 -3.87 7.15
CA PRO A 179 -1.06 -4.26 7.43
C PRO A 179 -0.86 -4.82 8.85
N TYR A 180 -1.76 -4.51 9.78
CA TYR A 180 -1.67 -4.91 11.19
C TYR A 180 -2.57 -6.09 11.54
N SER A 181 -3.38 -6.60 10.60
CA SER A 181 -4.31 -7.70 10.84
C SER A 181 -3.61 -8.99 11.26
N ALA A 182 -4.13 -9.63 12.32
CA ALA A 182 -3.64 -10.90 12.87
C ALA A 182 -2.16 -10.89 13.32
N LEU A 183 -1.65 -9.74 13.76
CA LEU A 183 -0.31 -9.58 14.31
C LEU A 183 -0.36 -9.31 15.82
N ASP A 184 0.71 -9.68 16.51
CA ASP A 184 0.92 -9.32 17.92
C ASP A 184 1.28 -7.82 18.06
N LEU A 185 1.09 -7.28 19.27
CA LEU A 185 1.31 -5.86 19.56
C LEU A 185 2.74 -5.38 19.28
N LEU A 186 3.73 -6.23 19.51
CA LEU A 186 5.14 -5.87 19.31
C LEU A 186 5.42 -5.71 17.81
N THR A 187 4.95 -6.68 17.01
CA THR A 187 5.06 -6.63 15.54
C THR A 187 4.31 -5.42 14.97
N ILE A 188 3.12 -5.10 15.49
CA ILE A 188 2.36 -3.90 15.09
C ILE A 188 3.17 -2.64 15.32
N LYS A 189 3.70 -2.43 16.54
CA LYS A 189 4.51 -1.24 16.87
C LYS A 189 5.71 -1.10 15.95
N MET A 190 6.45 -2.20 15.74
CA MET A 190 7.59 -2.19 14.84
C MET A 190 7.20 -1.83 13.40
N LEU A 191 6.10 -2.36 12.86
CA LEU A 191 5.63 -2.00 11.52
C LEU A 191 5.18 -0.53 11.45
N GLN A 192 4.56 0.00 12.52
CA GLN A 192 4.21 1.43 12.61
C GLN A 192 5.46 2.30 12.55
N GLU A 193 6.50 1.97 13.31
CA GLU A 193 7.79 2.68 13.28
C GLU A 193 8.44 2.62 11.90
N ILE A 194 8.45 1.44 11.25
CA ILE A 194 8.97 1.30 9.88
C ILE A 194 8.20 2.21 8.91
N ILE A 195 6.88 2.22 8.98
CA ILE A 195 6.03 3.05 8.09
C ILE A 195 6.29 4.55 8.29
N VAL A 196 6.41 5.00 9.55
CA VAL A 196 6.76 6.39 9.87
C VAL A 196 8.16 6.73 9.37
N ASN A 197 9.13 5.83 9.58
CA ASN A 197 10.50 6.01 9.12
C ASN A 197 10.59 6.06 7.59
N LEU A 198 9.80 5.26 6.86
CA LEU A 198 9.73 5.33 5.39
C LEU A 198 9.35 6.75 4.91
N GLN A 199 8.37 7.37 5.54
CA GLN A 199 7.95 8.74 5.21
C GLN A 199 8.99 9.79 5.61
N THR A 200 9.69 9.57 6.74
CA THR A 200 10.76 10.47 7.22
C THR A 200 11.98 10.41 6.29
N GLU A 201 12.40 9.22 5.85
CA GLU A 201 13.51 8.99 4.94
C GLU A 201 13.18 9.47 3.51
N ASN A 202 11.94 9.28 3.08
CA ASN A 202 11.44 9.74 1.79
C ASN A 202 10.20 10.62 1.97
N PRO A 203 10.37 11.94 2.22
CA PRO A 203 9.24 12.85 2.47
C PRO A 203 8.27 12.99 1.29
N LYS A 204 8.60 12.42 0.12
CA LYS A 204 7.73 12.45 -1.06
C LYS A 204 6.82 11.23 -1.15
N ILE A 205 7.09 10.14 -0.41
CA ILE A 205 6.22 8.97 -0.42
C ILE A 205 4.89 9.29 0.25
N SER A 206 3.80 8.95 -0.40
CA SER A 206 2.46 9.07 0.15
C SER A 206 1.95 7.68 0.50
N ILE A 207 1.44 7.50 1.72
CA ILE A 207 1.06 6.18 2.21
C ILE A 207 -0.44 6.21 2.53
N ILE A 208 -1.19 5.24 2.01
CA ILE A 208 -2.60 5.05 2.35
C ILE A 208 -2.71 3.70 3.05
N ILE A 209 -3.26 3.72 4.26
CA ILE A 209 -3.43 2.54 5.10
C ILE A 209 -4.91 2.29 5.31
N CYS A 210 -5.40 1.11 4.95
CA CYS A 210 -6.71 0.63 5.38
C CYS A 210 -6.54 -0.25 6.60
N ASP A 211 -7.29 0.02 7.67
CA ASP A 211 -7.30 -0.89 8.82
C ASP A 211 -8.61 -0.75 9.61
N HIS A 212 -8.76 -1.59 10.62
CA HIS A 212 -9.83 -1.48 11.59
C HIS A 212 -9.57 -0.32 12.56
N PRO A 213 -10.61 0.33 13.10
CA PRO A 213 -10.41 1.23 14.22
C PRO A 213 -9.78 0.40 15.35
N ALA A 214 -8.60 0.83 15.81
CA ALA A 214 -8.01 0.26 17.01
C ALA A 214 -9.04 0.36 18.14
N ARG A 215 -9.52 -0.78 18.62
CA ARG A 215 -10.16 -0.85 19.92
C ARG A 215 -9.02 -0.72 20.92
N ASP A 216 -8.89 0.46 21.50
CA ASP A 216 -8.10 0.76 22.69
C ASP A 216 -6.66 0.20 22.67
N ILE A 217 -5.77 0.92 21.98
CA ILE A 217 -4.34 0.90 22.28
C ILE A 217 -3.93 2.32 22.67
#